data_aeba382ccd20a2bd07350b20e1508c0a
#
_entry.id   aeba382ccd20a2bd07350b20e1508c0a
#
_cell.length_a   1.000
_cell.length_b   1.000
_cell.length_c   1.000
_cell.angle_alpha   90.00
_cell.angle_beta   90.00
_cell.angle_gamma   90.00
#
_symmetry.space_group_name_H-M   'P 1'
#
loop_
_entity.id
_entity.type
_entity.pdbx_description
1 polymer ?
#
loop_
_entity_poly.entity_id
_entity_poly.type
_entity_poly.pdbx_seq_one_letter_code
_entity_poly.pdbx_strand_id
1 'polypeptide(L)'
;AETAAAVTEAVPEETAASAAEEAAPAEDTAASAAEEAALAEEAAPEQLAETTVYIDIAASLEAVFSDVIIPAYKEVQPNVTIEYNTGSSGKLLSGIEEANGIGHDLFFSAGKAQVTTLDETDGLVVDGSIVNLLANDLCLVKGNDTETAVTGWDNLADAKSMALCGGSVPVGKYSRIALIALGVLPENDDPASITTEEISAALGGIEIDEADDVEVAAAKAAEGAVEVSAIYYSDYYNHQNDLTIIAQDDGTLTGAITYPVCLVKNPEADEAESAAAADFLEFLQTEQCLNAYEEYCFIVNK
;
A
#
# COMPACT_ATOMS: atom_id res chain seq x y z
N ALA A 1 38.61 -43.23 33.87
CA ALA A 1 39.10 -44.40 33.16
C ALA A 1 38.74 -44.27 31.71
N GLU A 2 39.64 -43.83 30.96
CA GLU A 2 40.54 -44.57 30.03
C GLU A 2 39.82 -44.90 28.71
N THR A 3 40.27 -44.68 27.56
CA THR A 3 41.52 -44.30 26.85
C THR A 3 41.14 -44.29 25.36
N ALA A 4 41.46 -43.31 24.63
CA ALA A 4 42.47 -43.13 23.59
C ALA A 4 42.72 -44.35 22.65
N ALA A 5 42.65 -44.11 21.34
CA ALA A 5 43.78 -44.30 20.41
C ALA A 5 43.43 -43.95 18.94
N ALA A 6 44.26 -43.12 18.36
CA ALA A 6 44.46 -42.85 16.97
C ALA A 6 45.27 -43.95 16.30
N VAL A 7 45.19 -44.04 14.94
CA VAL A 7 46.24 -44.53 14.02
C VAL A 7 45.76 -44.13 12.62
N THR A 8 46.26 -43.19 11.92
CA THR A 8 47.40 -42.92 10.97
C THR A 8 47.63 -43.94 9.86
N GLU A 9 47.92 -43.32 8.70
CA GLU A 9 48.78 -43.74 7.55
C GLU A 9 48.15 -44.58 6.43
N ALA A 10 48.42 -44.42 5.15
CA ALA A 10 49.44 -43.66 4.40
C ALA A 10 49.07 -43.61 2.91
N VAL A 11 49.67 -42.65 2.20
CA VAL A 11 49.79 -42.53 0.72
C VAL A 11 50.88 -43.49 0.20
N PRO A 12 50.85 -43.94 -1.05
CA PRO A 12 51.87 -43.51 -1.99
C PRO A 12 51.31 -43.24 -3.41
N GLU A 13 51.70 -42.25 -4.01
CA GLU A 13 52.71 -41.76 -4.99
C GLU A 13 52.99 -42.67 -6.22
N GLU A 14 52.88 -41.97 -7.34
CA GLU A 14 53.70 -41.98 -8.57
C GLU A 14 53.50 -43.06 -9.64
N THR A 15 53.25 -42.65 -10.86
CA THR A 15 54.27 -42.44 -11.90
C THR A 15 53.72 -41.84 -13.19
N ALA A 16 54.63 -41.05 -13.80
CA ALA A 16 54.51 -40.23 -14.96
C ALA A 16 54.65 -40.95 -16.32
N ALA A 17 54.45 -40.14 -17.33
CA ALA A 17 54.98 -40.14 -18.74
C ALA A 17 53.93 -40.56 -19.79
N SER A 18 53.70 -39.92 -20.94
CA SER A 18 54.59 -39.13 -21.84
C SER A 18 53.69 -38.63 -22.99
N ALA A 19 54.00 -37.41 -23.40
CA ALA A 19 53.74 -36.69 -24.65
C ALA A 19 53.28 -37.44 -25.91
N ALA A 20 52.32 -36.78 -26.62
CA ALA A 20 52.52 -36.46 -28.06
C ALA A 20 51.53 -35.37 -28.47
N GLU A 21 52.06 -34.38 -29.02
CA GLU A 21 51.67 -33.19 -29.75
C GLU A 21 50.90 -33.54 -31.01
N GLU A 22 49.74 -32.82 -31.26
CA GLU A 22 49.41 -32.42 -32.63
C GLU A 22 48.48 -31.21 -32.59
N ALA A 23 48.83 -30.23 -33.40
CA ALA A 23 48.36 -28.86 -33.43
C ALA A 23 47.11 -28.66 -34.31
N ALA A 24 46.22 -27.76 -33.84
CA ALA A 24 45.36 -26.79 -34.54
C ALA A 24 44.25 -27.29 -35.50
N PRO A 25 43.18 -26.50 -35.76
CA PRO A 25 43.14 -25.03 -35.76
C PRO A 25 42.03 -24.37 -34.95
N ALA A 26 42.30 -23.16 -34.53
CA ALA A 26 41.35 -22.17 -34.02
C ALA A 26 40.56 -21.60 -35.21
N GLU A 27 39.25 -21.81 -35.17
CA GLU A 27 38.21 -21.02 -35.85
C GLU A 27 36.86 -21.58 -35.36
N ASP A 28 36.26 -20.98 -34.34
CA ASP A 28 34.82 -20.86 -34.11
C ASP A 28 34.46 -20.37 -32.71
N THR A 29 35.06 -19.28 -32.26
CA THR A 29 34.67 -18.63 -30.98
C THR A 29 34.24 -17.18 -31.14
N ALA A 30 34.09 -16.69 -32.39
CA ALA A 30 33.61 -15.31 -32.63
C ALA A 30 32.10 -15.22 -32.95
N ALA A 31 31.44 -16.34 -33.26
CA ALA A 31 30.01 -16.33 -33.58
C ALA A 31 29.12 -16.51 -32.35
N SER A 32 29.60 -17.15 -31.26
CA SER A 32 28.81 -17.39 -30.06
C SER A 32 28.71 -16.17 -29.13
N ALA A 33 29.69 -15.26 -29.17
CA ALA A 33 29.67 -14.05 -28.35
C ALA A 33 28.82 -12.91 -28.98
N ALA A 34 28.53 -12.99 -30.28
CA ALA A 34 27.68 -12.01 -30.96
C ALA A 34 26.17 -12.37 -30.89
N GLU A 35 25.84 -13.63 -30.65
CA GLU A 35 24.45 -14.12 -30.54
C GLU A 35 23.97 -14.02 -29.09
N GLU A 36 24.85 -14.05 -28.09
CA GLU A 36 24.51 -13.84 -26.67
C GLU A 36 24.42 -12.35 -26.31
N ALA A 37 25.02 -11.45 -27.08
CA ALA A 37 24.90 -9.99 -26.93
C ALA A 37 23.65 -9.41 -27.62
N ALA A 38 22.97 -10.19 -28.48
CA ALA A 38 21.75 -9.73 -29.18
C ALA A 38 20.44 -10.08 -28.45
N LEU A 39 20.51 -10.74 -27.29
CA LEU A 39 19.32 -11.15 -26.49
C LEU A 39 19.12 -10.31 -25.21
N ALA A 40 19.87 -9.23 -25.03
CA ALA A 40 19.77 -8.34 -23.87
C ALA A 40 19.57 -6.86 -24.26
N GLU A 41 19.02 -6.57 -25.44
CA GLU A 41 18.43 -5.27 -25.71
C GLU A 41 16.93 -5.36 -25.39
N GLU A 42 16.62 -5.32 -24.09
CA GLU A 42 15.28 -5.02 -23.61
C GLU A 42 14.95 -3.65 -24.21
N ALA A 43 14.07 -3.64 -25.20
CA ALA A 43 13.71 -2.42 -25.91
C ALA A 43 13.31 -1.37 -24.87
N ALA A 44 13.99 -0.23 -24.85
CA ALA A 44 13.60 0.88 -24.00
C ALA A 44 12.09 1.15 -24.22
N PRO A 45 11.29 1.37 -23.17
CA PRO A 45 9.86 1.60 -23.31
C PRO A 45 9.62 2.72 -24.32
N GLU A 46 8.64 2.54 -25.20
CA GLU A 46 8.25 3.57 -26.17
C GLU A 46 7.88 4.84 -25.39
N GLN A 47 8.54 5.96 -25.74
CA GLN A 47 8.33 7.23 -25.07
C GLN A 47 6.99 7.82 -25.49
N LEU A 48 6.14 8.10 -24.51
CA LEU A 48 4.85 8.76 -24.73
C LEU A 48 5.02 10.22 -25.14
N ALA A 49 3.99 10.81 -25.73
CA ALA A 49 3.94 12.22 -26.06
C ALA A 49 3.96 13.08 -24.79
N GLU A 50 4.37 14.34 -24.92
CA GLU A 50 4.35 15.29 -23.80
C GLU A 50 2.90 15.56 -23.38
N THR A 51 2.59 15.25 -22.12
CA THR A 51 1.25 15.44 -21.55
C THR A 51 1.30 15.49 -20.02
N THR A 52 0.18 15.85 -19.40
CA THR A 52 -0.02 15.81 -17.95
C THR A 52 -1.16 14.85 -17.62
N VAL A 53 -1.00 14.02 -16.61
CA VAL A 53 -2.02 13.12 -16.07
C VAL A 53 -2.40 13.61 -14.69
N TYR A 54 -3.69 13.74 -14.41
CA TYR A 54 -4.23 14.22 -13.15
C TYR A 54 -4.80 13.05 -12.34
N ILE A 55 -4.21 12.82 -11.19
CA ILE A 55 -4.58 11.67 -10.35
C ILE A 55 -5.12 12.10 -8.99
N ASP A 56 -6.11 11.38 -8.49
CA ASP A 56 -6.67 11.55 -7.14
C ASP A 56 -6.29 10.36 -6.29
N ILE A 57 -5.50 10.58 -5.25
CA ILE A 57 -4.98 9.51 -4.38
C ILE A 57 -5.43 9.72 -2.94
N ALA A 58 -5.81 8.64 -2.26
CA ALA A 58 -6.09 8.68 -0.84
C ALA A 58 -4.86 9.20 -0.06
N ALA A 59 -5.09 9.99 0.99
CA ALA A 59 -4.03 10.64 1.77
C ALA A 59 -2.94 9.67 2.26
N SER A 60 -3.30 8.45 2.64
CA SER A 60 -2.35 7.41 3.05
C SER A 60 -1.35 6.99 1.96
N LEU A 61 -1.66 7.25 0.68
CA LEU A 61 -0.78 6.94 -0.45
C LEU A 61 0.20 8.07 -0.78
N GLU A 62 0.02 9.28 -0.21
CA GLU A 62 0.79 10.47 -0.60
C GLU A 62 2.30 10.25 -0.51
N ALA A 63 2.79 9.70 0.60
CA ALA A 63 4.22 9.52 0.82
C ALA A 63 4.86 8.60 -0.22
N VAL A 64 4.28 7.43 -0.48
CA VAL A 64 4.84 6.48 -1.46
C VAL A 64 4.78 7.03 -2.88
N PHE A 65 3.74 7.82 -3.22
CA PHE A 65 3.63 8.44 -4.54
C PHE A 65 4.64 9.57 -4.73
N SER A 66 4.76 10.49 -3.77
CA SER A 66 5.68 11.63 -3.87
C SER A 66 7.15 11.20 -3.82
N ASP A 67 7.49 10.24 -2.98
CA ASP A 67 8.88 9.88 -2.70
C ASP A 67 9.43 8.84 -3.68
N VAL A 68 8.59 7.94 -4.19
CA VAL A 68 9.03 6.80 -4.97
C VAL A 68 8.34 6.70 -6.33
N ILE A 69 7.01 6.61 -6.38
CA ILE A 69 6.29 6.20 -7.60
C ILE A 69 6.39 7.25 -8.69
N ILE A 70 6.06 8.52 -8.39
CA ILE A 70 6.11 9.61 -9.38
C ILE A 70 7.55 9.85 -9.87
N PRO A 71 8.59 9.92 -9.00
CA PRO A 71 9.98 9.96 -9.46
C PRO A 71 10.37 8.80 -10.35
N ALA A 72 10.01 7.57 -9.99
CA ALA A 72 10.33 6.38 -10.78
C ALA A 72 9.63 6.38 -12.15
N TYR A 73 8.35 6.78 -12.19
CA TYR A 73 7.64 6.91 -13.46
C TYR A 73 8.26 7.96 -14.38
N LYS A 74 8.73 9.06 -13.81
CA LYS A 74 9.42 10.12 -14.57
C LYS A 74 10.72 9.65 -15.23
N GLU A 75 11.39 8.64 -14.67
CA GLU A 75 12.56 8.01 -15.28
C GLU A 75 12.16 7.15 -16.50
N VAL A 76 11.00 6.49 -16.44
CA VAL A 76 10.46 5.63 -17.50
C VAL A 76 9.81 6.47 -18.61
N GLN A 77 8.99 7.46 -18.24
CA GLN A 77 8.24 8.33 -19.14
C GLN A 77 8.58 9.80 -18.89
N PRO A 78 9.74 10.30 -19.34
CA PRO A 78 10.21 11.65 -19.03
C PRO A 78 9.35 12.78 -19.63
N ASN A 79 8.52 12.45 -20.62
CA ASN A 79 7.62 13.43 -21.26
C ASN A 79 6.28 13.57 -20.53
N VAL A 80 5.94 12.62 -19.63
CA VAL A 80 4.69 12.67 -18.88
C VAL A 80 4.91 13.37 -17.54
N THR A 81 4.00 14.25 -17.18
CA THR A 81 3.95 14.89 -15.86
C THR A 81 2.75 14.31 -15.09
N ILE A 82 2.98 13.86 -13.86
CA ILE A 82 1.91 13.45 -12.96
C ILE A 82 1.63 14.60 -12.00
N GLU A 83 0.41 15.11 -12.02
CA GLU A 83 -0.13 16.03 -11.01
C GLU A 83 -1.15 15.29 -10.16
N TYR A 84 -1.13 15.48 -8.83
CA TYR A 84 -2.01 14.74 -7.96
C TYR A 84 -2.72 15.62 -6.94
N ASN A 85 -3.97 15.22 -6.64
CA ASN A 85 -4.71 15.69 -5.49
C ASN A 85 -4.67 14.60 -4.41
N THR A 86 -4.55 15.01 -3.15
CA THR A 86 -4.58 14.08 -2.01
C THR A 86 -5.65 14.48 -1.01
N GLY A 87 -6.24 13.49 -0.36
CA GLY A 87 -7.27 13.71 0.64
C GLY A 87 -8.03 12.45 1.03
N SER A 88 -9.10 12.62 1.82
CA SER A 88 -9.98 11.49 2.08
C SER A 88 -10.68 11.04 0.79
N SER A 89 -10.79 9.72 0.59
CA SER A 89 -11.40 9.17 -0.63
C SER A 89 -12.81 9.69 -0.91
N GLY A 90 -13.57 10.02 0.13
CA GLY A 90 -14.92 10.61 -0.03
C GLY A 90 -14.87 12.04 -0.58
N LYS A 91 -13.92 12.87 -0.15
CA LYS A 91 -13.74 14.23 -0.69
C LYS A 91 -13.26 14.20 -2.14
N LEU A 92 -12.33 13.30 -2.45
CA LEU A 92 -11.84 13.10 -3.82
C LEU A 92 -12.97 12.64 -4.75
N LEU A 93 -13.77 11.66 -4.34
CA LEU A 93 -14.96 11.23 -5.06
C LEU A 93 -15.89 12.41 -5.35
N SER A 94 -16.23 13.21 -4.33
CA SER A 94 -17.10 14.39 -4.52
C SER A 94 -16.51 15.40 -5.50
N GLY A 95 -15.19 15.60 -5.52
CA GLY A 95 -14.51 16.45 -6.49
C GLY A 95 -14.66 15.94 -7.94
N ILE A 96 -14.47 14.63 -8.13
CA ILE A 96 -14.64 13.96 -9.43
C ILE A 96 -16.09 14.04 -9.90
N GLU A 97 -17.06 13.79 -9.00
CA GLU A 97 -18.50 13.90 -9.28
C GLU A 97 -18.89 15.32 -9.69
N GLU A 98 -18.48 16.35 -8.91
CA GLU A 98 -18.77 17.76 -9.17
C GLU A 98 -18.18 18.23 -10.51
N ALA A 99 -16.99 17.74 -10.86
CA ALA A 99 -16.32 18.04 -12.13
C ALA A 99 -16.83 17.18 -13.30
N ASN A 100 -17.68 16.16 -13.04
CA ASN A 100 -18.11 15.17 -14.02
C ASN A 100 -16.90 14.52 -14.75
N GLY A 101 -15.85 14.23 -13.99
CA GLY A 101 -14.60 13.63 -14.46
C GLY A 101 -13.60 14.58 -15.12
N ILE A 102 -13.97 15.84 -15.41
CA ILE A 102 -13.08 16.80 -16.08
C ILE A 102 -11.86 17.10 -15.19
N GLY A 103 -10.65 16.90 -15.76
CA GLY A 103 -9.39 17.12 -15.06
C GLY A 103 -9.07 16.04 -14.01
N HIS A 104 -9.65 14.84 -14.15
CA HIS A 104 -9.42 13.68 -13.32
C HIS A 104 -9.23 12.46 -14.22
N ASP A 105 -8.06 11.84 -14.20
CA ASP A 105 -7.72 10.71 -15.10
C ASP A 105 -7.63 9.40 -14.36
N LEU A 106 -7.25 9.43 -13.06
CA LEU A 106 -7.08 8.23 -12.25
C LEU A 106 -7.54 8.50 -10.81
N PHE A 107 -8.24 7.53 -10.22
CA PHE A 107 -8.65 7.56 -8.82
C PHE A 107 -8.15 6.35 -8.07
N PHE A 108 -7.34 6.56 -7.02
CA PHE A 108 -6.83 5.53 -6.14
C PHE A 108 -7.40 5.72 -4.72
N SER A 109 -8.39 4.94 -4.39
CA SER A 109 -9.20 5.07 -3.18
C SER A 109 -8.73 4.15 -2.06
N ALA A 110 -8.80 4.63 -0.81
CA ALA A 110 -8.60 3.81 0.40
C ALA A 110 -9.83 2.95 0.77
N GLY A 111 -10.81 2.85 -0.11
CA GLY A 111 -12.01 2.06 0.12
C GLY A 111 -12.75 1.74 -1.16
N LYS A 112 -13.29 0.52 -1.21
CA LYS A 112 -14.00 0.03 -2.39
C LYS A 112 -15.30 0.79 -2.66
N ALA A 113 -15.98 1.28 -1.61
CA ALA A 113 -17.29 1.93 -1.75
C ALA A 113 -17.25 3.15 -2.66
N GLN A 114 -16.20 3.96 -2.60
CA GLN A 114 -16.05 5.17 -3.41
C GLN A 114 -15.91 4.86 -4.89
N VAL A 115 -15.08 3.86 -5.23
CA VAL A 115 -14.92 3.41 -6.63
C VAL A 115 -16.21 2.76 -7.14
N THR A 116 -16.92 1.99 -6.29
CA THR A 116 -18.23 1.43 -6.65
C THR A 116 -19.26 2.53 -6.93
N THR A 117 -19.29 3.61 -6.14
CA THR A 117 -20.18 4.75 -6.40
C THR A 117 -19.83 5.41 -7.73
N LEU A 118 -18.55 5.72 -7.95
CA LEU A 118 -18.05 6.34 -9.18
C LEU A 118 -18.37 5.51 -10.44
N ASP A 119 -18.32 4.17 -10.33
CA ASP A 119 -18.61 3.24 -11.43
C ASP A 119 -20.11 3.01 -11.63
N GLU A 120 -20.81 2.51 -10.59
CA GLU A 120 -22.16 2.01 -10.71
C GLU A 120 -23.25 3.13 -10.68
N THR A 121 -22.96 4.23 -9.96
CA THR A 121 -23.91 5.34 -9.79
C THR A 121 -23.66 6.44 -10.82
N ASP A 122 -22.40 6.85 -10.98
CA ASP A 122 -22.02 8.02 -11.77
C ASP A 122 -21.62 7.64 -13.21
N GLY A 123 -21.19 6.38 -13.40
CA GLY A 123 -20.75 5.86 -14.69
C GLY A 123 -19.46 6.50 -15.21
N LEU A 124 -18.65 7.08 -14.30
CA LEU A 124 -17.42 7.83 -14.59
C LEU A 124 -16.15 6.98 -14.59
N VAL A 125 -16.24 5.66 -14.37
CA VAL A 125 -15.09 4.75 -14.47
C VAL A 125 -14.95 4.20 -15.88
N VAL A 126 -13.74 4.15 -16.39
CA VAL A 126 -13.45 3.49 -17.67
C VAL A 126 -13.65 1.98 -17.53
N ASP A 127 -14.43 1.39 -18.42
CA ASP A 127 -14.84 0.00 -18.35
C ASP A 127 -13.62 -0.94 -18.27
N GLY A 128 -13.60 -1.79 -17.24
CA GLY A 128 -12.56 -2.80 -17.05
C GLY A 128 -11.23 -2.26 -16.47
N SER A 129 -11.16 -0.99 -16.07
CA SER A 129 -9.94 -0.38 -15.51
C SER A 129 -9.79 -0.57 -14.00
N ILE A 130 -10.79 -1.09 -13.30
CA ILE A 130 -10.71 -1.25 -11.84
C ILE A 130 -9.73 -2.36 -11.48
N VAL A 131 -8.70 -2.00 -10.72
CA VAL A 131 -7.73 -2.94 -10.15
C VAL A 131 -7.78 -2.84 -8.63
N ASN A 132 -8.05 -3.95 -7.93
CA ASN A 132 -7.93 -4.02 -6.47
C ASN A 132 -6.45 -4.23 -6.11
N LEU A 133 -5.66 -3.19 -6.21
CA LEU A 133 -4.20 -3.28 -6.20
C LEU A 133 -3.62 -3.53 -4.81
N LEU A 134 -4.12 -2.81 -3.80
CA LEU A 134 -3.59 -2.90 -2.46
C LEU A 134 -4.67 -3.31 -1.45
N ALA A 135 -4.21 -3.80 -0.32
CA ALA A 135 -4.98 -3.97 0.90
C ALA A 135 -4.27 -3.24 2.05
N ASN A 136 -4.98 -3.12 3.17
CA ASN A 136 -4.46 -2.54 4.39
C ASN A 136 -5.03 -3.27 5.60
N ASP A 137 -4.37 -3.16 6.73
CA ASP A 137 -4.84 -3.70 8.00
C ASP A 137 -5.23 -2.57 8.94
N LEU A 138 -6.21 -2.83 9.79
CA LEU A 138 -6.58 -1.91 10.86
C LEU A 138 -5.68 -2.16 12.07
N CYS A 139 -4.98 -1.13 12.53
CA CYS A 139 -4.09 -1.18 13.67
C CYS A 139 -4.65 -0.42 14.87
N LEU A 140 -4.47 -1.01 16.05
CA LEU A 140 -4.58 -0.32 17.32
C LEU A 140 -3.17 0.05 17.78
N VAL A 141 -2.93 1.32 18.02
CA VAL A 141 -1.59 1.85 18.36
C VAL A 141 -1.61 2.66 19.65
N LYS A 142 -0.43 2.82 20.25
CA LYS A 142 -0.17 3.74 21.35
C LYS A 142 1.12 4.51 21.12
N GLY A 143 1.31 5.65 21.77
CA GLY A 143 2.61 6.31 21.85
C GLY A 143 3.65 5.43 22.55
N ASN A 144 4.91 5.49 22.10
CA ASN A 144 5.99 4.68 22.67
C ASN A 144 6.14 4.84 24.19
N ASP A 145 5.97 6.06 24.68
CA ASP A 145 6.08 6.40 26.11
C ASP A 145 4.74 6.28 26.86
N THR A 146 3.65 5.91 26.18
CA THR A 146 2.33 5.77 26.79
C THR A 146 2.17 4.40 27.42
N GLU A 147 1.82 4.35 28.69
CA GLU A 147 1.43 3.12 29.35
C GLU A 147 -0.06 2.86 29.20
N THR A 148 -0.42 1.63 28.85
CA THR A 148 -1.80 1.18 28.69
C THR A 148 -1.99 -0.22 29.21
N ALA A 149 -3.19 -0.53 29.69
CA ALA A 149 -3.64 -1.90 29.99
C ALA A 149 -4.20 -2.60 28.75
N VAL A 150 -4.43 -1.86 27.67
CA VAL A 150 -4.95 -2.41 26.41
C VAL A 150 -3.90 -3.27 25.73
N THR A 151 -4.28 -4.49 25.38
CA THR A 151 -3.43 -5.48 24.71
C THR A 151 -4.00 -5.92 23.36
N GLY A 152 -5.22 -5.49 23.03
CA GLY A 152 -5.88 -5.84 21.79
C GLY A 152 -7.24 -5.15 21.67
N TRP A 153 -7.92 -5.43 20.58
CA TRP A 153 -9.25 -4.93 20.32
C TRP A 153 -10.31 -5.44 21.30
N ASP A 154 -10.11 -6.63 21.84
CA ASP A 154 -11.02 -7.33 22.76
C ASP A 154 -11.06 -6.73 24.17
N ASN A 155 -10.04 -5.98 24.56
CA ASN A 155 -10.00 -5.31 25.86
C ASN A 155 -9.87 -3.78 25.73
N LEU A 156 -10.32 -3.19 24.62
CA LEU A 156 -10.26 -1.76 24.39
C LEU A 156 -10.98 -0.91 25.44
N ALA A 157 -11.97 -1.49 26.14
CA ALA A 157 -12.65 -0.86 27.28
C ALA A 157 -11.74 -0.56 28.48
N ASP A 158 -10.52 -1.14 28.55
CA ASP A 158 -9.54 -0.85 29.57
C ASP A 158 -8.77 0.47 29.32
N ALA A 159 -8.91 1.06 28.13
CA ALA A 159 -8.34 2.37 27.82
C ALA A 159 -9.02 3.48 28.60
N LYS A 160 -8.29 4.56 28.90
CA LYS A 160 -8.85 5.80 29.46
C LYS A 160 -9.34 6.73 28.36
N SER A 161 -8.61 6.78 27.25
CA SER A 161 -8.91 7.63 26.11
C SER A 161 -8.46 7.01 24.80
N MET A 162 -9.16 7.37 23.72
CA MET A 162 -8.89 6.88 22.37
C MET A 162 -9.07 8.00 21.35
N ALA A 163 -8.16 8.12 20.39
CA ALA A 163 -8.45 8.86 19.17
C ALA A 163 -9.11 7.92 18.14
N LEU A 164 -10.21 8.37 17.58
CA LEU A 164 -11.00 7.60 16.62
C LEU A 164 -11.54 8.54 15.54
N CYS A 165 -11.36 8.19 14.29
CA CYS A 165 -11.95 8.96 13.19
C CYS A 165 -13.47 8.83 13.16
N GLY A 166 -14.13 9.88 12.67
CA GLY A 166 -15.57 9.89 12.40
C GLY A 166 -15.96 8.78 11.42
N GLY A 167 -17.21 8.33 11.43
CA GLY A 167 -17.69 7.22 10.61
C GLY A 167 -17.64 7.48 9.09
N SER A 168 -17.60 8.74 8.67
CA SER A 168 -17.42 9.14 7.27
C SER A 168 -15.98 8.92 6.75
N VAL A 169 -15.02 8.80 7.66
CA VAL A 169 -13.63 8.48 7.34
C VAL A 169 -13.48 6.96 7.26
N PRO A 170 -12.85 6.40 6.21
CA PRO A 170 -12.79 4.94 6.03
C PRO A 170 -12.25 4.19 7.24
N VAL A 171 -11.13 4.61 7.85
CA VAL A 171 -10.59 3.96 9.06
C VAL A 171 -11.57 4.00 10.23
N GLY A 172 -12.32 5.09 10.40
CA GLY A 172 -13.36 5.21 11.41
C GLY A 172 -14.52 4.25 11.18
N LYS A 173 -14.91 4.03 9.93
CA LYS A 173 -15.92 3.02 9.55
C LYS A 173 -15.42 1.60 9.85
N TYR A 174 -14.18 1.27 9.45
CA TYR A 174 -13.59 -0.06 9.74
C TYR A 174 -13.42 -0.31 11.24
N SER A 175 -13.07 0.69 12.02
CA SER A 175 -13.02 0.58 13.48
C SER A 175 -14.39 0.20 14.08
N ARG A 176 -15.49 0.76 13.54
CA ARG A 176 -16.86 0.40 13.94
C ARG A 176 -17.22 -1.02 13.54
N ILE A 177 -16.83 -1.45 12.35
CA ILE A 177 -17.00 -2.84 11.88
C ILE A 177 -16.26 -3.80 12.80
N ALA A 178 -15.02 -3.51 13.19
CA ALA A 178 -14.27 -4.32 14.15
C ALA A 178 -14.97 -4.43 15.51
N LEU A 179 -15.49 -3.32 16.04
CA LEU A 179 -16.23 -3.30 17.31
C LEU A 179 -17.57 -4.06 17.24
N ILE A 180 -18.25 -4.04 16.08
CA ILE A 180 -19.43 -4.87 15.82
C ILE A 180 -19.05 -6.35 15.79
N ALA A 181 -18.01 -6.72 15.07
CA ALA A 181 -17.53 -8.11 14.97
C ALA A 181 -17.15 -8.69 16.34
N LEU A 182 -16.64 -7.85 17.25
CA LEU A 182 -16.32 -8.22 18.64
C LEU A 182 -17.56 -8.25 19.57
N GLY A 183 -18.74 -7.83 19.08
CA GLY A 183 -19.95 -7.76 19.90
C GLY A 183 -19.95 -6.60 20.92
N VAL A 184 -19.02 -5.65 20.79
CA VAL A 184 -18.99 -4.40 21.58
C VAL A 184 -20.11 -3.47 21.15
N LEU A 185 -20.32 -3.35 19.84
CA LEU A 185 -21.42 -2.60 19.24
C LEU A 185 -22.48 -3.56 18.69
N PRO A 186 -23.75 -3.16 18.67
CA PRO A 186 -24.81 -3.93 18.02
C PRO A 186 -24.59 -3.97 16.50
N GLU A 187 -25.10 -5.03 15.86
CA GLU A 187 -25.17 -5.08 14.41
C GLU A 187 -25.89 -3.85 13.83
N ASN A 188 -25.32 -3.29 12.77
CA ASN A 188 -25.82 -2.10 12.11
C ASN A 188 -25.55 -2.20 10.61
N ASP A 189 -26.59 -1.98 9.79
CA ASP A 189 -26.48 -2.01 8.32
C ASP A 189 -25.63 -0.85 7.78
N ASP A 190 -25.54 0.25 8.54
CA ASP A 190 -24.67 1.40 8.27
C ASP A 190 -23.72 1.68 9.45
N PRO A 191 -22.59 0.95 9.58
CA PRO A 191 -21.64 1.18 10.65
C PRO A 191 -21.12 2.62 10.75
N ALA A 192 -21.06 3.34 9.61
CA ALA A 192 -20.60 4.72 9.57
C ALA A 192 -21.51 5.69 10.35
N SER A 193 -22.78 5.34 10.54
CA SER A 193 -23.76 6.16 11.29
C SER A 193 -23.57 6.11 12.81
N ILE A 194 -22.82 5.13 13.35
CA ILE A 194 -22.60 4.99 14.79
C ILE A 194 -21.69 6.14 15.27
N THR A 195 -22.18 6.89 16.25
CA THR A 195 -21.44 8.06 16.77
C THR A 195 -20.34 7.67 17.74
N THR A 196 -19.40 8.56 17.97
CA THR A 196 -18.32 8.36 18.94
C THR A 196 -18.85 8.33 20.39
N GLU A 197 -19.97 9.00 20.68
CA GLU A 197 -20.64 8.91 21.96
C GLU A 197 -21.24 7.52 22.22
N GLU A 198 -21.83 6.90 21.20
CA GLU A 198 -22.35 5.52 21.29
C GLU A 198 -21.23 4.52 21.51
N ILE A 199 -20.09 4.69 20.83
CA ILE A 199 -18.89 3.86 21.01
C ILE A 199 -18.34 4.04 22.42
N SER A 200 -18.17 5.29 22.89
CA SER A 200 -17.74 5.59 24.25
C SER A 200 -18.62 4.88 25.30
N ALA A 201 -19.94 4.99 25.14
CA ALA A 201 -20.89 4.35 26.05
C ALA A 201 -20.76 2.81 26.03
N ALA A 202 -20.57 2.20 24.86
CA ALA A 202 -20.39 0.76 24.69
C ALA A 202 -19.08 0.26 25.31
N LEU A 203 -18.03 1.09 25.29
CA LEU A 203 -16.71 0.83 25.90
C LEU A 203 -16.63 1.24 27.38
N GLY A 204 -17.78 1.48 28.04
CA GLY A 204 -17.80 1.78 29.49
C GLY A 204 -17.55 3.24 29.83
N GLY A 205 -17.63 4.14 28.85
CA GLY A 205 -17.49 5.59 29.01
C GLY A 205 -16.06 6.10 28.87
N ILE A 206 -15.23 5.42 28.11
CA ILE A 206 -13.86 5.93 27.79
C ILE A 206 -13.97 7.27 27.06
N GLU A 207 -12.99 8.14 27.24
CA GLU A 207 -12.93 9.40 26.49
C GLU A 207 -12.56 9.11 25.03
N ILE A 208 -13.40 9.56 24.07
CA ILE A 208 -13.08 9.46 22.66
C ILE A 208 -12.87 10.86 22.09
N ASP A 209 -11.66 11.08 21.57
CA ASP A 209 -11.29 12.29 20.85
C ASP A 209 -11.48 12.02 19.35
N GLU A 210 -12.55 12.53 18.77
CA GLU A 210 -12.85 12.34 17.36
C GLU A 210 -11.84 13.11 16.50
N ALA A 211 -11.26 12.41 15.54
CA ALA A 211 -10.29 12.95 14.60
C ALA A 211 -10.92 13.11 13.20
N ASP A 212 -10.59 14.22 12.54
CA ASP A 212 -11.09 14.54 11.20
C ASP A 212 -10.47 13.65 10.11
N ASP A 213 -9.26 13.13 10.37
CA ASP A 213 -8.54 12.21 9.50
C ASP A 213 -7.61 11.29 10.31
N VAL A 214 -7.03 10.30 9.61
CA VAL A 214 -6.20 9.28 10.25
C VAL A 214 -4.85 9.83 10.72
N GLU A 215 -4.29 10.82 10.04
CA GLU A 215 -3.02 11.45 10.42
C GLU A 215 -3.16 12.19 11.76
N VAL A 216 -4.27 12.91 11.94
CA VAL A 216 -4.60 13.55 13.23
C VAL A 216 -4.77 12.50 14.33
N ALA A 217 -5.41 11.38 14.04
CA ALA A 217 -5.59 10.29 15.00
C ALA A 217 -4.24 9.65 15.41
N ALA A 218 -3.34 9.43 14.45
CA ALA A 218 -1.99 8.93 14.69
C ALA A 218 -1.15 9.90 15.53
N ALA A 219 -1.15 11.18 15.16
CA ALA A 219 -0.40 12.23 15.87
C ALA A 219 -0.85 12.35 17.33
N LYS A 220 -2.15 12.31 17.63
CA LYS A 220 -2.67 12.37 19.02
C LYS A 220 -2.12 11.23 19.89
N ALA A 221 -2.00 10.02 19.35
CA ALA A 221 -1.40 8.91 20.07
C ALA A 221 0.13 9.06 20.21
N ALA A 222 0.82 9.49 19.14
CA ALA A 222 2.26 9.73 19.16
C ALA A 222 2.67 10.79 20.19
N GLU A 223 1.90 11.85 20.32
CA GLU A 223 2.10 12.93 21.29
C GLU A 223 1.65 12.58 22.72
N GLY A 224 1.00 11.42 22.91
CA GLY A 224 0.45 11.00 24.19
C GLY A 224 -0.77 11.81 24.64
N ALA A 225 -1.44 12.49 23.71
CA ALA A 225 -2.69 13.21 23.99
C ALA A 225 -3.85 12.25 24.27
N VAL A 226 -3.79 11.04 23.72
CA VAL A 226 -4.69 9.92 24.01
C VAL A 226 -3.88 8.68 24.34
N GLU A 227 -4.53 7.68 24.98
CA GLU A 227 -3.87 6.44 25.37
C GLU A 227 -3.67 5.48 24.19
N VAL A 228 -4.70 5.36 23.33
CA VAL A 228 -4.67 4.51 22.14
C VAL A 228 -5.31 5.19 20.93
N SER A 229 -5.01 4.72 19.73
CA SER A 229 -5.64 5.19 18.49
C SER A 229 -5.84 4.06 17.51
N ALA A 230 -6.88 4.16 16.68
CA ALA A 230 -7.13 3.27 15.56
C ALA A 230 -6.68 3.94 14.25
N ILE A 231 -5.72 3.31 13.57
CA ILE A 231 -5.13 3.78 12.30
C ILE A 231 -4.97 2.62 11.33
N TYR A 232 -4.58 2.88 10.10
CA TYR A 232 -4.14 1.83 9.19
C TYR A 232 -2.67 1.47 9.41
N TYR A 233 -2.30 0.27 8.97
CA TYR A 233 -0.90 -0.17 9.00
C TYR A 233 0.01 0.72 8.14
N SER A 234 -0.48 1.24 7.00
CA SER A 234 0.24 2.20 6.19
C SER A 234 0.50 3.54 6.90
N ASP A 235 -0.44 4.00 7.74
CA ASP A 235 -0.25 5.26 8.46
C ASP A 235 0.81 5.10 9.58
N TYR A 236 0.96 3.87 10.12
CA TYR A 236 2.02 3.56 11.06
C TYR A 236 3.42 3.82 10.48
N TYR A 237 3.61 3.67 9.16
CA TYR A 237 4.90 3.92 8.52
C TYR A 237 5.47 5.31 8.84
N ASN A 238 4.64 6.35 8.76
CA ASN A 238 5.04 7.73 9.03
C ASN A 238 5.35 7.98 10.52
N HIS A 239 4.83 7.16 11.42
CA HIS A 239 4.91 7.30 12.87
C HIS A 239 5.66 6.17 13.57
N GLN A 240 6.35 5.28 12.83
CA GLN A 240 7.01 4.08 13.38
C GLN A 240 8.07 4.37 14.47
N ASN A 241 8.59 5.60 14.51
CA ASN A 241 9.53 6.02 15.54
C ASN A 241 8.84 6.48 16.84
N ASP A 242 7.56 6.81 16.79
CA ASP A 242 6.81 7.42 17.90
C ASP A 242 5.65 6.52 18.39
N LEU A 243 5.21 5.58 17.56
CA LEU A 243 4.11 4.67 17.85
C LEU A 243 4.57 3.22 18.04
N THR A 244 3.81 2.49 18.85
CA THR A 244 3.87 1.03 18.97
C THR A 244 2.53 0.43 18.59
N ILE A 245 2.51 -0.57 17.70
CA ILE A 245 1.32 -1.35 17.38
C ILE A 245 1.01 -2.28 18.57
N ILE A 246 -0.21 -2.18 19.09
CA ILE A 246 -0.74 -3.05 20.14
C ILE A 246 -1.39 -4.30 19.52
N ALA A 247 -2.18 -4.08 18.46
CA ALA A 247 -2.87 -5.12 17.71
C ALA A 247 -3.05 -4.72 16.26
N GLN A 248 -2.99 -5.68 15.37
CA GLN A 248 -3.24 -5.55 13.94
C GLN A 248 -4.31 -6.56 13.55
N ASP A 249 -5.33 -6.11 12.83
CA ASP A 249 -6.39 -6.95 12.29
C ASP A 249 -6.10 -7.22 10.81
N ASP A 250 -5.89 -8.47 10.49
CA ASP A 250 -5.63 -8.99 9.14
C ASP A 250 -6.90 -9.19 8.29
N GLY A 251 -7.97 -8.51 8.65
CA GLY A 251 -9.29 -8.65 8.04
C GLY A 251 -10.19 -9.67 8.74
N THR A 252 -9.76 -10.25 9.86
CA THR A 252 -10.61 -11.15 10.66
C THR A 252 -11.82 -10.42 11.26
N LEU A 253 -11.64 -9.18 11.70
CA LEU A 253 -12.70 -8.35 12.25
C LEU A 253 -13.36 -7.47 11.21
N THR A 254 -12.57 -6.85 10.33
CA THR A 254 -13.03 -5.82 9.39
C THR A 254 -13.47 -6.36 8.03
N GLY A 255 -13.09 -7.60 7.69
CA GLY A 255 -13.02 -8.02 6.30
C GLY A 255 -11.84 -7.33 5.59
N ALA A 256 -11.66 -7.63 4.31
CA ALA A 256 -10.56 -7.06 3.54
C ALA A 256 -10.73 -5.54 3.36
N ILE A 257 -9.73 -4.77 3.79
CA ILE A 257 -9.63 -3.34 3.52
C ILE A 257 -8.90 -3.19 2.19
N THR A 258 -9.66 -2.97 1.13
CA THR A 258 -9.13 -2.95 -0.25
C THR A 258 -8.97 -1.52 -0.73
N TYR A 259 -7.85 -1.25 -1.37
CA TYR A 259 -7.52 0.00 -2.06
C TYR A 259 -7.60 -0.24 -3.58
N PRO A 260 -8.75 0.03 -4.19
CA PRO A 260 -8.89 -0.04 -5.64
C PRO A 260 -8.36 1.21 -6.30
N VAL A 261 -7.78 1.03 -7.50
CA VAL A 261 -7.42 2.09 -8.43
C VAL A 261 -8.20 1.89 -9.72
N CYS A 262 -8.60 2.99 -10.38
CA CYS A 262 -9.29 2.96 -11.64
C CYS A 262 -8.97 4.19 -12.50
N LEU A 263 -9.20 4.07 -13.81
CA LEU A 263 -9.22 5.23 -14.71
C LEU A 263 -10.57 5.92 -14.65
N VAL A 264 -10.55 7.24 -14.61
CA VAL A 264 -11.73 8.11 -14.65
C VAL A 264 -12.01 8.50 -16.09
N LYS A 265 -13.29 8.53 -16.48
CA LYS A 265 -13.71 9.06 -17.78
C LYS A 265 -13.59 10.59 -17.75
N ASN A 266 -12.46 11.11 -18.24
CA ASN A 266 -12.22 12.52 -18.41
C ASN A 266 -12.66 12.93 -19.82
N PRO A 267 -13.80 13.65 -19.99
CA PRO A 267 -14.30 13.99 -21.32
C PRO A 267 -13.48 15.04 -22.08
N GLU A 268 -12.54 15.71 -21.40
CA GLU A 268 -11.65 16.69 -21.99
C GLU A 268 -10.24 16.15 -22.25
N ALA A 269 -9.92 14.93 -21.78
CA ALA A 269 -8.64 14.28 -22.05
C ALA A 269 -8.47 14.01 -23.54
N ASP A 270 -7.32 14.37 -24.08
CA ASP A 270 -6.93 14.00 -25.44
C ASP A 270 -6.37 12.56 -25.50
N GLU A 271 -5.99 12.12 -26.70
CA GLU A 271 -5.46 10.78 -26.93
C GLU A 271 -4.12 10.55 -26.17
N ALA A 272 -3.26 11.57 -26.08
CA ALA A 272 -1.99 11.47 -25.39
C ALA A 272 -2.17 11.36 -23.87
N GLU A 273 -3.06 12.16 -23.29
CA GLU A 273 -3.40 12.13 -21.86
C GLU A 273 -4.05 10.80 -21.48
N SER A 274 -5.03 10.33 -22.27
CA SER A 274 -5.70 9.05 -22.04
C SER A 274 -4.72 7.86 -22.14
N ALA A 275 -3.79 7.87 -23.11
CA ALA A 275 -2.77 6.85 -23.25
C ALA A 275 -1.78 6.86 -22.07
N ALA A 276 -1.36 8.06 -21.62
CA ALA A 276 -0.46 8.20 -20.49
C ALA A 276 -1.12 7.79 -19.16
N ALA A 277 -2.41 8.06 -18.97
CA ALA A 277 -3.15 7.60 -17.79
C ALA A 277 -3.23 6.06 -17.76
N ALA A 278 -3.47 5.41 -18.89
CA ALA A 278 -3.49 3.95 -19.01
C ALA A 278 -2.11 3.34 -18.74
N ASP A 279 -1.04 3.90 -19.33
CA ASP A 279 0.35 3.49 -19.10
C ASP A 279 0.74 3.65 -17.62
N PHE A 280 0.33 4.75 -16.99
CA PHE A 280 0.58 4.96 -15.57
C PHE A 280 -0.15 3.94 -14.69
N LEU A 281 -1.40 3.58 -15.02
CA LEU A 281 -2.13 2.50 -14.32
C LEU A 281 -1.42 1.15 -14.45
N GLU A 282 -0.83 0.85 -15.61
CA GLU A 282 -0.02 -0.36 -15.80
C GLU A 282 1.28 -0.26 -14.99
N PHE A 283 1.94 0.91 -14.98
CA PHE A 283 3.16 1.14 -14.20
C PHE A 283 2.94 0.92 -12.70
N LEU A 284 1.79 1.35 -12.15
CA LEU A 284 1.44 1.14 -10.74
C LEU A 284 1.43 -0.35 -10.32
N GLN A 285 1.32 -1.27 -11.28
CA GLN A 285 1.28 -2.72 -11.08
C GLN A 285 2.64 -3.40 -11.30
N THR A 286 3.69 -2.64 -11.62
CA THR A 286 5.05 -3.18 -11.80
C THR A 286 5.65 -3.65 -10.49
N GLU A 287 6.59 -4.60 -10.55
CA GLU A 287 7.32 -5.11 -9.38
C GLU A 287 8.00 -3.97 -8.57
N GLN A 288 8.48 -2.94 -9.26
CA GLN A 288 9.06 -1.76 -8.61
C GLN A 288 8.05 -1.04 -7.72
N CYS A 289 6.83 -0.79 -8.23
CA CYS A 289 5.79 -0.14 -7.44
C CYS A 289 5.25 -1.07 -6.34
N LEU A 290 5.09 -2.36 -6.63
CA LEU A 290 4.62 -3.33 -5.63
C LEU A 290 5.58 -3.41 -4.44
N ASN A 291 6.89 -3.44 -4.69
CA ASN A 291 7.91 -3.40 -3.63
C ASN A 291 7.85 -2.07 -2.85
N ALA A 292 7.66 -0.93 -3.54
CA ALA A 292 7.52 0.36 -2.87
C ALA A 292 6.29 0.38 -1.93
N TYR A 293 5.15 -0.15 -2.36
CA TYR A 293 3.98 -0.24 -1.49
C TYR A 293 4.25 -1.08 -0.24
N GLU A 294 4.91 -2.24 -0.38
CA GLU A 294 5.27 -3.11 0.76
C GLU A 294 6.23 -2.39 1.73
N GLU A 295 7.19 -1.60 1.22
CA GLU A 295 8.09 -0.78 2.05
C GLU A 295 7.33 0.30 2.85
N TYR A 296 6.23 0.82 2.31
CA TYR A 296 5.36 1.80 2.98
C TYR A 296 4.21 1.14 3.75
N CYS A 297 4.37 -0.13 4.15
CA CYS A 297 3.42 -0.88 4.97
C CYS A 297 2.04 -1.11 4.33
N PHE A 298 1.93 -1.08 3.01
CA PHE A 298 0.75 -1.58 2.32
C PHE A 298 0.86 -3.08 2.05
N ILE A 299 -0.27 -3.75 1.93
CA ILE A 299 -0.36 -5.15 1.55
C ILE A 299 -0.70 -5.21 0.07
N VAL A 300 0.16 -5.86 -0.72
CA VAL A 300 -0.08 -6.03 -2.16
C VAL A 300 -1.03 -7.19 -2.39
N ASN A 301 -2.12 -6.97 -3.11
CA ASN A 301 -3.02 -8.03 -3.53
C ASN A 301 -2.38 -8.80 -4.70
N LYS A 302 -2.18 -10.11 -4.50
CA LYS A 302 -1.56 -11.02 -5.49
C LYS A 302 -2.62 -11.80 -6.24
#